data_47e0b81e74f449c590e3162d4ec2ca5e
#
_entry.id   47e0b81e74f449c590e3162d4ec2ca5e
#
_cell.length_a   1.000
_cell.length_b   1.000
_cell.length_c   1.000
_cell.angle_alpha   90.00
_cell.angle_beta   90.00
_cell.angle_gamma   90.00
#
_symmetry.space_group_name_H-M   'P 1'
#
loop_
_entity.id
_entity.type
_entity.pdbx_description
1 polymer ?
#
loop_
_entity_poly.entity_id
_entity_poly.type
_entity_poly.pdbx_seq_one_letter_code
_entity_poly.pdbx_strand_id
1 'polypeptide(L)'
;MGLLWKPLLSATVPIDPATGDFDWSVIPFPVFCSCKIDGFRAMVQRGVLVSRNGLPVRNVELQKRYGRKEYEGLDCELTAGLPHGEGVFNATSRVVKKADAKAEHVRMNVIDYYGNDGMKFSDRIGWLKTKLADAPKQVCVIKQTLVKDVSQLKSFEASCLTDGYEGVMLRKADQGPYPQKPGKANRSTLNEFYLARLKRFETDEAIIVSTHSLKHNLNEERTATGARSSKKAGIVVDVHRVGSVTLRDVKTGKEFDTTVGSTRLREWKGWAGAVGKTVRYRYQLIGTKDRPRLNTCSFDGIMED
;
A
#
# COMPACT_ATOMS: atom_id res chain seq x y z
N MET A 1 16.12 -7.85 24.38
CA MET A 1 14.90 -7.89 23.53
C MET A 1 15.32 -8.08 22.10
N GLY A 2 15.01 -9.21 21.46
CA GLY A 2 15.34 -9.45 20.03
C GLY A 2 14.63 -8.44 19.13
N LEU A 3 15.28 -8.04 18.04
CA LEU A 3 14.72 -7.13 17.05
C LEU A 3 13.36 -7.66 16.57
N LEU A 4 12.34 -6.79 16.53
CA LEU A 4 11.07 -7.11 15.90
C LEU A 4 11.26 -7.16 14.38
N TRP A 5 10.71 -8.19 13.76
CA TRP A 5 10.69 -8.31 12.30
C TRP A 5 9.85 -7.19 11.69
N LYS A 6 10.31 -6.66 10.57
CA LYS A 6 9.55 -5.67 9.79
C LYS A 6 9.08 -6.32 8.49
N PRO A 7 7.82 -6.10 8.07
CA PRO A 7 7.34 -6.64 6.82
C PRO A 7 8.14 -6.10 5.64
N LEU A 8 8.40 -6.97 4.66
CA LEU A 8 9.04 -6.57 3.42
C LEU A 8 8.09 -5.67 2.63
N LEU A 9 8.53 -4.44 2.34
CA LEU A 9 7.81 -3.48 1.51
C LEU A 9 8.27 -3.58 0.06
N SER A 10 7.33 -3.40 -0.87
CA SER A 10 7.61 -3.51 -2.29
C SER A 10 8.34 -2.29 -2.87
N ALA A 11 9.18 -2.52 -3.88
CA ALA A 11 9.49 -1.54 -4.90
C ALA A 11 8.26 -1.27 -5.76
N THR A 12 8.29 -0.23 -6.60
CA THR A 12 7.27 0.02 -7.62
C THR A 12 7.93 -0.11 -8.97
N VAL A 13 7.37 -0.93 -9.85
CA VAL A 13 7.81 -0.97 -11.25
C VAL A 13 7.49 0.38 -11.87
N PRO A 14 8.45 1.08 -12.47
CA PRO A 14 8.24 2.39 -13.05
C PRO A 14 7.35 2.30 -14.30
N ILE A 15 6.78 3.43 -14.69
CA ILE A 15 6.15 3.62 -16.00
C ILE A 15 7.23 4.13 -16.93
N ASP A 16 7.35 3.51 -18.08
CA ASP A 16 8.18 3.98 -19.18
C ASP A 16 7.52 5.23 -19.80
N PRO A 17 8.17 6.39 -19.74
CA PRO A 17 7.60 7.63 -20.24
C PRO A 17 7.37 7.62 -21.77
N ALA A 18 8.10 6.79 -22.51
CA ALA A 18 7.97 6.70 -23.97
C ALA A 18 6.71 5.93 -24.39
N THR A 19 6.33 4.91 -23.63
CA THR A 19 5.19 4.04 -23.95
C THR A 19 3.96 4.30 -23.10
N GLY A 20 4.12 4.94 -21.95
CA GLY A 20 3.07 5.10 -20.92
C GLY A 20 2.66 3.79 -20.21
N ASP A 21 3.30 2.68 -20.54
CA ASP A 21 3.12 1.37 -19.87
C ASP A 21 4.22 1.14 -18.83
N PHE A 22 4.18 0.03 -18.11
CA PHE A 22 5.27 -0.33 -17.20
C PHE A 22 6.58 -0.57 -17.97
N ASP A 23 7.70 -0.21 -17.34
CA ASP A 23 9.01 -0.62 -17.81
C ASP A 23 9.22 -2.12 -17.50
N TRP A 24 8.86 -2.94 -18.47
CA TRP A 24 8.95 -4.40 -18.37
C TRP A 24 10.38 -4.92 -18.33
N SER A 25 11.36 -4.10 -18.75
CA SER A 25 12.78 -4.49 -18.79
C SER A 25 13.40 -4.69 -17.42
N VAL A 26 12.82 -4.05 -16.37
CA VAL A 26 13.32 -4.17 -15.00
C VAL A 26 12.86 -5.44 -14.29
N ILE A 27 12.03 -6.28 -14.93
CA ILE A 27 11.46 -7.47 -14.32
C ILE A 27 12.33 -8.70 -14.62
N PRO A 28 12.94 -9.33 -13.60
CA PRO A 28 13.84 -10.47 -13.78
C PRO A 28 13.06 -11.78 -13.91
N PHE A 29 12.42 -12.02 -15.06
CA PHE A 29 11.70 -13.26 -15.29
C PHE A 29 12.57 -14.51 -15.13
N PRO A 30 12.02 -15.66 -14.62
CA PRO A 30 10.64 -15.84 -14.17
C PRO A 30 10.38 -15.20 -12.80
N VAL A 31 9.11 -14.80 -12.57
CA VAL A 31 8.66 -14.21 -11.30
C VAL A 31 7.42 -14.92 -10.78
N PHE A 32 7.24 -15.00 -9.46
CA PHE A 32 5.97 -15.32 -8.85
C PHE A 32 5.08 -14.09 -8.79
N CYS A 33 3.82 -14.27 -9.20
CA CYS A 33 2.79 -13.24 -9.21
C CYS A 33 1.66 -13.60 -8.26
N SER A 34 1.13 -12.60 -7.57
CA SER A 34 -0.13 -12.68 -6.85
C SER A 34 -0.93 -11.41 -7.03
N CYS A 35 -2.26 -11.50 -6.92
CA CYS A 35 -3.10 -10.31 -6.97
C CYS A 35 -2.79 -9.40 -5.78
N LYS A 36 -2.73 -8.09 -6.02
CA LYS A 36 -2.47 -7.11 -4.98
C LYS A 36 -3.74 -6.80 -4.20
N ILE A 37 -3.75 -7.23 -2.95
CA ILE A 37 -4.84 -6.99 -2.01
C ILE A 37 -4.74 -5.55 -1.47
N ASP A 38 -5.86 -4.86 -1.38
CA ASP A 38 -5.98 -3.54 -0.74
C ASP A 38 -6.49 -3.71 0.70
N GLY A 39 -5.64 -4.21 1.58
CA GLY A 39 -5.95 -4.52 2.96
C GLY A 39 -5.06 -3.79 3.97
N PHE A 40 -5.02 -4.34 5.18
CA PHE A 40 -4.20 -3.85 6.27
C PHE A 40 -3.06 -4.84 6.58
N ARG A 41 -1.82 -4.45 6.27
CA ARG A 41 -0.64 -5.31 6.51
C ARG A 41 -0.43 -5.57 7.98
N ALA A 42 -0.31 -6.85 8.33
CA ALA A 42 -0.03 -7.32 9.67
C ALA A 42 0.97 -8.48 9.68
N MET A 43 1.58 -8.70 10.83
CA MET A 43 2.46 -9.84 11.10
C MET A 43 2.09 -10.44 12.45
N VAL A 44 2.35 -11.72 12.65
CA VAL A 44 2.21 -12.33 13.98
C VAL A 44 3.59 -12.51 14.58
N GLN A 45 3.85 -11.80 15.69
CA GLN A 45 5.14 -11.81 16.38
C GLN A 45 4.95 -12.01 17.87
N ARG A 46 5.58 -13.04 18.43
CA ARG A 46 5.50 -13.40 19.87
C ARG A 46 4.05 -13.65 20.32
N GLY A 47 3.27 -14.27 19.43
CA GLY A 47 1.84 -14.51 19.69
C GLY A 47 0.98 -13.26 19.69
N VAL A 48 1.45 -12.14 19.13
CA VAL A 48 0.73 -10.88 19.01
C VAL A 48 0.58 -10.50 17.53
N LEU A 49 -0.63 -10.14 17.13
CA LEU A 49 -0.88 -9.57 15.82
C LEU A 49 -0.44 -8.10 15.82
N VAL A 50 0.57 -7.79 15.03
CA VAL A 50 1.16 -6.44 14.94
C VAL A 50 0.96 -5.83 13.57
N SER A 51 0.84 -4.51 13.52
CA SER A 51 0.74 -3.73 12.28
C SER A 51 2.10 -3.67 11.55
N ARG A 52 2.11 -3.12 10.34
CA ARG A 52 3.32 -2.84 9.56
C ARG A 52 4.40 -2.07 10.33
N ASN A 53 4.01 -1.29 11.32
CA ASN A 53 4.94 -0.50 12.14
C ASN A 53 5.37 -1.23 13.43
N GLY A 54 4.99 -2.50 13.62
CA GLY A 54 5.32 -3.29 14.80
C GLY A 54 4.46 -2.99 16.03
N LEU A 55 3.37 -2.22 15.89
CA LEU A 55 2.46 -1.93 16.98
C LEU A 55 1.33 -2.96 17.04
N PRO A 56 0.91 -3.41 18.22
CA PRO A 56 -0.21 -4.32 18.35
C PRO A 56 -1.47 -3.78 17.67
N VAL A 57 -2.16 -4.63 16.94
CA VAL A 57 -3.50 -4.34 16.42
C VAL A 57 -4.44 -4.14 17.60
N ARG A 58 -5.22 -3.07 17.59
CA ARG A 58 -6.07 -2.71 18.76
C ARG A 58 -7.27 -3.62 18.96
N ASN A 59 -7.80 -4.16 17.88
CA ASN A 59 -9.02 -4.95 17.91
C ASN A 59 -8.81 -6.23 18.72
N VAL A 60 -9.57 -6.35 19.82
CA VAL A 60 -9.44 -7.47 20.79
C VAL A 60 -9.81 -8.80 20.16
N GLU A 61 -10.85 -8.82 19.31
CA GLU A 61 -11.28 -10.03 18.63
C GLU A 61 -10.23 -10.53 17.63
N LEU A 62 -9.60 -9.62 16.86
CA LEU A 62 -8.52 -9.96 15.96
C LEU A 62 -7.28 -10.48 16.70
N GLN A 63 -6.94 -9.91 17.85
CA GLN A 63 -5.87 -10.43 18.70
C GLN A 63 -6.18 -11.86 19.19
N LYS A 64 -7.38 -12.12 19.70
CA LYS A 64 -7.79 -13.48 20.13
C LYS A 64 -7.77 -14.48 18.98
N ARG A 65 -8.14 -14.06 17.76
CA ARG A 65 -8.26 -14.93 16.61
C ARG A 65 -6.93 -15.18 15.91
N TYR A 66 -6.10 -14.15 15.74
CA TYR A 66 -4.91 -14.18 14.90
C TYR A 66 -3.60 -13.90 15.66
N GLY A 67 -3.63 -13.23 16.80
CA GLY A 67 -2.47 -12.98 17.66
C GLY A 67 -2.13 -14.21 18.51
N ARG A 68 -1.84 -15.34 17.89
CA ARG A 68 -1.65 -16.65 18.53
C ARG A 68 -0.31 -17.28 18.13
N LYS A 69 0.28 -18.08 19.02
CA LYS A 69 1.57 -18.76 18.76
C LYS A 69 1.53 -19.69 17.52
N GLU A 70 0.38 -20.27 17.23
CA GLU A 70 0.20 -21.13 16.05
C GLU A 70 0.41 -20.39 14.72
N TYR A 71 0.19 -19.07 14.70
CA TYR A 71 0.40 -18.19 13.55
C TYR A 71 1.72 -17.41 13.62
N GLU A 72 2.58 -17.73 14.58
CA GLU A 72 3.91 -17.08 14.70
C GLU A 72 4.67 -17.16 13.39
N GLY A 73 5.27 -16.04 13.00
CA GLY A 73 6.06 -15.93 11.77
C GLY A 73 5.26 -15.57 10.52
N LEU A 74 3.94 -15.51 10.58
CA LEU A 74 3.12 -15.16 9.43
C LEU A 74 3.21 -13.67 9.10
N ASP A 75 3.34 -13.39 7.82
CA ASP A 75 3.22 -12.07 7.20
C ASP A 75 1.96 -12.05 6.33
N CYS A 76 1.02 -11.17 6.60
CA CYS A 76 -0.32 -11.24 6.05
C CYS A 76 -0.92 -9.87 5.71
N GLU A 77 -1.98 -9.89 4.91
CA GLU A 77 -2.87 -8.77 4.66
C GLU A 77 -4.26 -9.07 5.23
N LEU A 78 -4.73 -8.27 6.17
CA LEU A 78 -6.09 -8.39 6.72
C LEU A 78 -7.08 -7.69 5.78
N THR A 79 -8.25 -8.32 5.58
CA THR A 79 -9.36 -7.73 4.81
C THR A 79 -10.70 -7.98 5.49
N ALA A 80 -11.53 -6.94 5.54
CA ALA A 80 -12.92 -7.07 5.96
C ALA A 80 -13.74 -7.62 4.78
N GLY A 81 -14.02 -8.93 4.81
CA GLY A 81 -14.68 -9.63 3.70
C GLY A 81 -13.71 -10.14 2.64
N LEU A 82 -14.09 -10.04 1.37
CA LEU A 82 -13.28 -10.51 0.24
C LEU A 82 -12.01 -9.65 0.07
N PRO A 83 -10.91 -10.22 -0.46
CA PRO A 83 -9.64 -9.51 -0.59
C PRO A 83 -9.59 -8.53 -1.77
N HIS A 84 -10.70 -8.28 -2.42
CA HIS A 84 -10.84 -7.43 -3.61
C HIS A 84 -12.15 -6.65 -3.57
N GLY A 85 -12.25 -5.62 -4.42
CA GLY A 85 -13.44 -4.78 -4.52
C GLY A 85 -13.26 -3.40 -3.89
N GLU A 86 -14.24 -2.53 -4.11
CA GLU A 86 -14.20 -1.14 -3.66
C GLU A 86 -14.33 -1.03 -2.13
N GLY A 87 -13.54 -0.15 -1.53
CA GLY A 87 -13.65 0.19 -0.11
C GLY A 87 -13.10 -0.83 0.89
N VAL A 88 -12.51 -1.94 0.44
CA VAL A 88 -11.97 -3.01 1.32
C VAL A 88 -10.98 -2.45 2.34
N PHE A 89 -10.04 -1.60 1.92
CA PHE A 89 -9.09 -0.96 2.83
C PHE A 89 -9.78 -0.13 3.91
N ASN A 90 -10.77 0.68 3.53
CA ASN A 90 -11.48 1.54 4.47
C ASN A 90 -12.29 0.73 5.47
N ALA A 91 -13.01 -0.30 5.02
CA ALA A 91 -13.75 -1.22 5.87
C ALA A 91 -12.80 -1.93 6.85
N THR A 92 -11.70 -2.50 6.35
CA THR A 92 -10.69 -3.16 7.17
C THR A 92 -10.07 -2.23 8.20
N SER A 93 -9.67 -1.03 7.76
CA SER A 93 -9.03 -0.03 8.63
C SER A 93 -9.93 0.42 9.78
N ARG A 94 -11.27 0.51 9.56
CA ARG A 94 -12.25 0.83 10.60
C ARG A 94 -12.28 -0.25 11.69
N VAL A 95 -12.26 -1.53 11.29
CA VAL A 95 -12.27 -2.65 12.23
C VAL A 95 -10.95 -2.75 13.00
N VAL A 96 -9.84 -2.76 12.29
CA VAL A 96 -8.49 -2.94 12.89
C VAL A 96 -8.14 -1.86 13.92
N LYS A 97 -8.62 -0.61 13.71
CA LYS A 97 -8.32 0.52 14.58
C LYS A 97 -9.21 0.63 15.83
N LYS A 98 -10.35 -0.04 15.85
CA LYS A 98 -11.30 -0.02 16.99
C LYS A 98 -11.13 -1.26 17.83
N ALA A 99 -11.02 -1.08 19.15
CA ALA A 99 -10.79 -2.19 20.08
C ALA A 99 -11.96 -3.18 20.12
N ASP A 100 -13.17 -2.68 20.05
CA ASP A 100 -14.44 -3.36 20.25
C ASP A 100 -15.26 -3.62 18.96
N ALA A 101 -14.70 -3.28 17.79
CA ALA A 101 -15.40 -3.54 16.54
C ALA A 101 -15.51 -5.05 16.29
N LYS A 102 -16.68 -5.50 15.86
CA LYS A 102 -16.91 -6.88 15.42
C LYS A 102 -16.01 -7.22 14.25
N ALA A 103 -15.31 -8.35 14.31
CA ALA A 103 -14.27 -8.72 13.38
C ALA A 103 -14.41 -10.15 12.83
N GLU A 104 -15.56 -10.80 13.04
CA GLU A 104 -15.84 -12.17 12.56
C GLU A 104 -15.69 -12.34 11.05
N HIS A 105 -15.93 -11.27 10.29
CA HIS A 105 -15.82 -11.23 8.83
C HIS A 105 -14.41 -10.88 8.31
N VAL A 106 -13.45 -10.58 9.22
CA VAL A 106 -12.09 -10.24 8.80
C VAL A 106 -11.32 -11.50 8.46
N ARG A 107 -10.65 -11.50 7.30
CA ARG A 107 -9.79 -12.56 6.81
C ARG A 107 -8.32 -12.21 7.02
N MET A 108 -7.51 -13.25 7.26
CA MET A 108 -6.05 -13.20 7.25
C MET A 108 -5.56 -13.82 5.94
N ASN A 109 -5.16 -12.99 4.99
CA ASN A 109 -4.58 -13.43 3.72
C ASN A 109 -3.06 -13.53 3.91
N VAL A 110 -2.55 -14.76 4.04
CA VAL A 110 -1.14 -15.03 4.33
C VAL A 110 -0.31 -14.87 3.05
N ILE A 111 0.69 -14.01 3.12
CA ILE A 111 1.54 -13.60 1.98
C ILE A 111 2.87 -14.33 2.01
N ASP A 112 3.44 -14.50 3.20
CA ASP A 112 4.77 -15.06 3.39
C ASP A 112 4.97 -15.55 4.84
N TYR A 113 6.13 -16.14 5.09
CA TYR A 113 6.56 -16.61 6.41
C TYR A 113 8.00 -16.15 6.67
N TYR A 114 8.22 -15.46 7.77
CA TYR A 114 9.55 -14.95 8.13
C TYR A 114 10.27 -15.77 9.21
N GLY A 115 9.58 -16.74 9.81
CA GLY A 115 10.09 -17.47 10.99
C GLY A 115 11.00 -18.65 10.66
N ASN A 116 11.35 -18.90 9.39
CA ASN A 116 12.19 -20.04 9.03
C ASN A 116 13.39 -19.59 8.20
N ASP A 117 14.54 -19.50 8.86
CA ASP A 117 15.78 -19.08 8.24
C ASP A 117 16.26 -20.12 7.19
N GLY A 118 16.62 -19.64 6.01
CA GLY A 118 17.18 -20.43 4.93
C GLY A 118 16.21 -20.94 3.86
N MET A 119 14.91 -20.99 4.10
CA MET A 119 13.95 -21.44 3.08
C MET A 119 13.79 -20.43 1.94
N LYS A 120 13.76 -20.94 0.70
CA LYS A 120 13.37 -20.16 -0.48
C LYS A 120 11.89 -19.78 -0.41
N PHE A 121 11.50 -18.72 -1.12
CA PHE A 121 10.11 -18.27 -1.14
C PHE A 121 9.13 -19.36 -1.61
N SER A 122 9.47 -20.08 -2.68
CA SER A 122 8.67 -21.21 -3.18
C SER A 122 8.37 -22.25 -2.09
N ASP A 123 9.41 -22.57 -1.32
CA ASP A 123 9.33 -23.62 -0.30
C ASP A 123 8.51 -23.14 0.90
N ARG A 124 8.67 -21.85 1.29
CA ARG A 124 7.83 -21.24 2.32
C ARG A 124 6.35 -21.28 1.95
N ILE A 125 6.01 -20.97 0.69
CA ILE A 125 4.61 -21.03 0.23
C ILE A 125 4.07 -22.46 0.23
N GLY A 126 4.88 -23.43 -0.19
CA GLY A 126 4.53 -24.86 -0.12
C GLY A 126 4.27 -25.30 1.33
N TRP A 127 5.21 -24.97 2.22
CA TRP A 127 5.09 -25.26 3.65
C TRP A 127 3.87 -24.59 4.30
N LEU A 128 3.60 -23.32 3.97
CA LEU A 128 2.43 -22.60 4.48
C LEU A 128 1.11 -23.26 4.09
N LYS A 129 0.99 -23.77 2.87
CA LYS A 129 -0.21 -24.50 2.41
C LYS A 129 -0.45 -25.76 3.25
N THR A 130 0.61 -26.48 3.57
CA THR A 130 0.52 -27.68 4.43
C THR A 130 0.21 -27.30 5.88
N LYS A 131 0.95 -26.34 6.43
CA LYS A 131 0.78 -25.88 7.82
C LYS A 131 -0.62 -25.33 8.12
N LEU A 132 -1.22 -24.65 7.16
CA LEU A 132 -2.51 -24.00 7.30
C LEU A 132 -3.67 -24.75 6.64
N ALA A 133 -3.48 -26.03 6.27
CA ALA A 133 -4.50 -26.83 5.60
C ALA A 133 -5.79 -26.95 6.43
N ASP A 134 -5.65 -27.13 7.74
CA ASP A 134 -6.76 -27.27 8.68
C ASP A 134 -7.13 -25.94 9.39
N ALA A 135 -6.57 -24.81 8.93
CA ALA A 135 -6.88 -23.52 9.51
C ALA A 135 -8.33 -23.09 9.15
N PRO A 136 -8.95 -22.24 9.97
CA PRO A 136 -10.27 -21.69 9.65
C PRO A 136 -10.30 -21.04 8.27
N LYS A 137 -11.44 -21.11 7.57
CA LYS A 137 -11.63 -20.57 6.19
C LYS A 137 -11.25 -19.10 6.02
N GLN A 138 -11.17 -18.35 7.12
CA GLN A 138 -10.73 -16.96 7.14
C GLN A 138 -9.21 -16.82 7.07
N VAL A 139 -8.42 -17.88 7.24
CA VAL A 139 -6.96 -17.90 7.12
C VAL A 139 -6.62 -18.55 5.78
N CYS A 140 -6.14 -17.77 4.83
CA CYS A 140 -5.91 -18.21 3.46
C CYS A 140 -4.49 -17.89 3.01
N VAL A 141 -3.77 -18.86 2.46
CA VAL A 141 -2.50 -18.58 1.77
C VAL A 141 -2.80 -18.01 0.39
N ILE A 142 -2.24 -16.83 0.08
CA ILE A 142 -2.43 -16.17 -1.22
C ILE A 142 -1.81 -17.04 -2.32
N LYS A 143 -2.61 -17.29 -3.37
CA LYS A 143 -2.15 -18.02 -4.56
C LYS A 143 -0.99 -17.30 -5.21
N GLN A 144 0.08 -18.04 -5.47
CA GLN A 144 1.24 -17.58 -6.24
C GLN A 144 1.24 -18.30 -7.60
N THR A 145 1.43 -17.55 -8.67
CA THR A 145 1.50 -18.07 -10.04
C THR A 145 2.87 -17.74 -10.62
N LEU A 146 3.60 -18.75 -11.11
CA LEU A 146 4.87 -18.53 -11.79
C LEU A 146 4.60 -18.02 -13.21
N VAL A 147 5.18 -16.86 -13.53
CA VAL A 147 5.05 -16.17 -14.80
C VAL A 147 6.44 -16.06 -15.42
N LYS A 148 6.56 -16.41 -16.70
CA LYS A 148 7.85 -16.57 -17.39
C LYS A 148 8.23 -15.40 -18.31
N ASP A 149 7.25 -14.59 -18.70
CA ASP A 149 7.43 -13.52 -19.67
C ASP A 149 6.39 -12.39 -19.50
N VAL A 150 6.57 -11.32 -20.25
CA VAL A 150 5.72 -10.12 -20.23
C VAL A 150 4.28 -10.44 -20.66
N SER A 151 4.08 -11.32 -21.66
CA SER A 151 2.75 -11.66 -22.16
C SER A 151 1.90 -12.34 -21.10
N GLN A 152 2.48 -13.34 -20.41
CA GLN A 152 1.84 -14.01 -19.29
C GLN A 152 1.54 -13.04 -18.14
N LEU A 153 2.48 -12.12 -17.86
CA LEU A 153 2.29 -11.12 -16.81
C LEU A 153 1.15 -10.15 -17.13
N LYS A 154 1.06 -9.68 -18.36
CA LYS A 154 -0.06 -8.82 -18.81
C LYS A 154 -1.40 -9.53 -18.70
N SER A 155 -1.47 -10.80 -19.09
CA SER A 155 -2.69 -11.62 -18.95
C SER A 155 -3.07 -11.82 -17.48
N PHE A 156 -2.09 -12.08 -16.61
CA PHE A 156 -2.31 -12.21 -15.17
C PHE A 156 -2.79 -10.89 -14.54
N GLU A 157 -2.18 -9.77 -14.90
CA GLU A 157 -2.59 -8.44 -14.45
C GLU A 157 -4.04 -8.14 -14.87
N ALA A 158 -4.38 -8.38 -16.13
CA ALA A 158 -5.73 -8.15 -16.65
C ALA A 158 -6.78 -8.96 -15.86
N SER A 159 -6.49 -10.24 -15.55
CA SER A 159 -7.37 -11.05 -14.71
C SER A 159 -7.53 -10.46 -13.30
N CYS A 160 -6.43 -10.08 -12.63
CA CYS A 160 -6.51 -9.47 -11.30
C CYS A 160 -7.33 -8.18 -11.29
N LEU A 161 -7.18 -7.33 -12.31
CA LEU A 161 -7.94 -6.07 -12.42
C LEU A 161 -9.42 -6.33 -12.69
N THR A 162 -9.75 -7.30 -13.54
CA THR A 162 -11.13 -7.72 -13.82
C THR A 162 -11.81 -8.25 -12.54
N ASP A 163 -11.08 -9.00 -11.72
CA ASP A 163 -11.57 -9.51 -10.43
C ASP A 163 -11.66 -8.41 -9.35
N GLY A 164 -11.27 -7.17 -9.64
CA GLY A 164 -11.35 -6.02 -8.74
C GLY A 164 -10.21 -5.90 -7.73
N TYR A 165 -9.06 -6.51 -8.01
CA TYR A 165 -7.83 -6.28 -7.23
C TYR A 165 -7.13 -4.97 -7.65
N GLU A 166 -6.26 -4.45 -6.76
CA GLU A 166 -5.56 -3.18 -6.96
C GLU A 166 -4.43 -3.25 -8.02
N GLY A 167 -4.04 -4.44 -8.43
CA GLY A 167 -2.91 -4.71 -9.32
C GLY A 167 -2.24 -6.04 -9.00
N VAL A 168 -0.94 -6.11 -9.21
CA VAL A 168 -0.14 -7.34 -9.06
C VAL A 168 1.05 -7.12 -8.15
N MET A 169 1.35 -8.12 -7.33
CA MET A 169 2.59 -8.24 -6.57
C MET A 169 3.51 -9.24 -7.25
N LEU A 170 4.79 -8.88 -7.37
CA LEU A 170 5.83 -9.67 -8.03
C LEU A 170 6.92 -10.06 -7.04
N ARG A 171 7.41 -11.29 -7.15
CA ARG A 171 8.57 -11.79 -6.43
C ARG A 171 9.50 -12.53 -7.36
N LYS A 172 10.79 -12.33 -7.19
CA LYS A 172 11.83 -13.09 -7.90
C LYS A 172 11.66 -14.59 -7.62
N ALA A 173 11.70 -15.42 -8.67
CA ALA A 173 11.43 -16.85 -8.53
C ALA A 173 12.46 -17.59 -7.66
N ASP A 174 13.71 -17.19 -7.73
CA ASP A 174 14.83 -17.75 -6.97
C ASP A 174 15.08 -17.02 -5.62
N GLN A 175 14.10 -16.24 -5.15
CA GLN A 175 14.24 -15.52 -3.88
C GLN A 175 14.54 -16.49 -2.73
N GLY A 176 15.66 -16.24 -2.04
CA GLY A 176 16.09 -16.95 -0.86
C GLY A 176 15.26 -16.65 0.39
N PRO A 177 15.89 -16.64 1.58
CA PRO A 177 15.22 -16.36 2.85
C PRO A 177 14.42 -15.07 2.86
N TYR A 178 13.49 -14.95 3.83
CA TYR A 178 12.73 -13.71 4.01
C TYR A 178 13.68 -12.52 4.29
N PRO A 179 13.72 -11.50 3.42
CA PRO A 179 14.70 -10.42 3.56
C PRO A 179 14.46 -9.58 4.80
N GLN A 180 15.55 -9.16 5.46
CA GLN A 180 15.55 -8.19 6.55
C GLN A 180 16.68 -7.19 6.36
N LYS A 181 16.40 -5.92 6.64
CA LYS A 181 17.37 -4.81 6.61
C LYS A 181 17.44 -4.16 7.99
N PRO A 182 18.40 -4.55 8.84
CA PRO A 182 18.55 -3.99 10.18
C PRO A 182 18.70 -2.46 10.13
N GLY A 183 18.05 -1.76 11.07
CA GLY A 183 18.18 -0.32 11.22
C GLY A 183 17.53 0.56 10.13
N LYS A 184 16.99 -0.03 9.06
CA LYS A 184 16.32 0.68 7.96
C LYS A 184 14.89 0.18 7.74
N ALA A 185 14.14 0.88 6.91
CA ALA A 185 12.89 0.34 6.39
C ALA A 185 13.18 -0.92 5.57
N ASN A 186 12.49 -2.03 5.87
CA ASN A 186 12.64 -3.28 5.14
C ASN A 186 11.92 -3.16 3.79
N ARG A 187 12.57 -2.51 2.83
CA ARG A 187 12.01 -2.25 1.49
C ARG A 187 12.91 -2.86 0.42
N SER A 188 12.31 -3.60 -0.49
CA SER A 188 12.93 -4.05 -1.72
C SER A 188 13.26 -2.87 -2.64
N THR A 189 14.37 -2.97 -3.34
CA THR A 189 14.71 -2.12 -4.49
C THR A 189 14.40 -2.86 -5.78
N LEU A 190 14.41 -2.17 -6.92
CA LEU A 190 14.25 -2.82 -8.24
C LEU A 190 15.43 -3.75 -8.55
N ASN A 191 16.64 -3.39 -8.13
CA ASN A 191 17.83 -4.23 -8.34
C ASN A 191 17.76 -5.54 -7.54
N GLU A 192 17.24 -5.50 -6.30
CA GLU A 192 17.07 -6.70 -5.48
C GLU A 192 15.89 -7.56 -5.94
N PHE A 193 14.84 -6.93 -6.36
CA PHE A 193 13.57 -7.51 -6.80
C PHE A 193 12.98 -8.56 -5.85
N TYR A 194 13.20 -8.41 -4.54
CA TYR A 194 12.60 -9.33 -3.55
C TYR A 194 11.09 -9.22 -3.51
N LEU A 195 10.55 -8.01 -3.72
CA LEU A 195 9.13 -7.73 -3.80
C LEU A 195 8.93 -6.46 -4.62
N ALA A 196 8.17 -6.54 -5.69
CA ALA A 196 7.77 -5.40 -6.49
C ALA A 196 6.25 -5.39 -6.68
N ARG A 197 5.71 -4.26 -7.15
CA ARG A 197 4.30 -4.12 -7.46
C ARG A 197 4.10 -3.45 -8.81
N LEU A 198 3.13 -3.97 -9.55
CA LEU A 198 2.45 -3.26 -10.63
C LEU A 198 1.20 -2.62 -10.06
N LYS A 199 1.08 -1.33 -10.21
CA LYS A 199 -0.09 -0.58 -9.74
C LYS A 199 -0.37 0.53 -10.73
N ARG A 200 -1.47 0.39 -11.46
CA ARG A 200 -1.88 1.38 -12.44
C ARG A 200 -2.49 2.59 -11.76
N PHE A 201 -2.28 3.72 -12.38
CA PHE A 201 -2.88 4.98 -12.01
C PHE A 201 -3.57 5.55 -13.24
N GLU A 202 -4.69 6.19 -13.03
CA GLU A 202 -5.30 7.04 -14.02
C GLU A 202 -4.89 8.48 -13.81
N THR A 203 -4.96 9.25 -14.87
CA THR A 203 -4.75 10.70 -14.85
C THR A 203 -5.99 11.37 -15.40
N ASP A 204 -6.37 12.47 -14.78
CA ASP A 204 -7.46 13.31 -15.23
C ASP A 204 -7.12 14.78 -15.00
N GLU A 205 -7.97 15.69 -15.45
CA GLU A 205 -7.77 17.13 -15.35
C GLU A 205 -8.74 17.73 -14.32
N ALA A 206 -8.26 18.71 -13.59
CA ALA A 206 -9.05 19.43 -12.62
C ALA A 206 -8.64 20.91 -12.56
N ILE A 207 -9.57 21.76 -12.17
CA ILE A 207 -9.32 23.19 -11.92
C ILE A 207 -8.93 23.36 -10.45
N ILE A 208 -7.89 24.15 -10.19
CA ILE A 208 -7.50 24.53 -8.82
C ILE A 208 -8.53 25.51 -8.27
N VAL A 209 -9.25 25.10 -7.24
CA VAL A 209 -10.26 25.95 -6.56
C VAL A 209 -9.62 26.77 -5.44
N SER A 210 -8.74 26.15 -4.66
CA SER A 210 -8.01 26.82 -3.57
C SER A 210 -6.72 26.12 -3.22
N THR A 211 -5.83 26.85 -2.55
CA THR A 211 -4.55 26.34 -2.02
C THR A 211 -4.55 26.40 -0.50
N HIS A 212 -3.90 25.44 0.16
CA HIS A 212 -3.82 25.37 1.61
C HIS A 212 -2.37 25.25 2.07
N SER A 213 -2.01 26.01 3.07
CA SER A 213 -0.67 26.02 3.66
C SER A 213 -0.26 24.63 4.16
N LEU A 214 1.03 24.35 4.09
CA LEU A 214 1.59 23.09 4.62
C LEU A 214 1.43 23.05 6.14
N LYS A 215 0.95 21.93 6.65
CA LYS A 215 0.83 21.69 8.08
C LYS A 215 1.86 20.66 8.54
N HIS A 216 2.69 21.03 9.50
CA HIS A 216 3.62 20.14 10.18
C HIS A 216 2.99 19.60 11.46
N ASN A 217 2.91 18.30 11.58
CA ASN A 217 2.42 17.67 12.81
C ASN A 217 3.61 17.34 13.72
N LEU A 218 3.80 18.16 14.73
CA LEU A 218 4.86 18.03 15.73
C LEU A 218 4.40 17.25 16.99
N ASN A 219 3.14 16.77 17.05
CA ASN A 219 2.68 15.99 18.19
C ASN A 219 3.61 14.78 18.43
N GLU A 220 4.08 14.63 19.66
CA GLU A 220 4.89 13.46 20.06
C GLU A 220 4.03 12.23 20.29
N GLU A 221 2.83 12.43 20.79
CA GLU A 221 1.86 11.38 21.02
C GLU A 221 1.52 10.63 19.74
N ARG A 222 1.52 9.32 19.82
CA ARG A 222 1.23 8.45 18.69
C ARG A 222 -0.10 7.74 18.82
N THR A 223 -0.79 7.64 17.70
CA THR A 223 -1.99 6.80 17.60
C THR A 223 -1.60 5.32 17.64
N ALA A 224 -2.57 4.45 17.80
CA ALA A 224 -2.37 3.00 17.78
C ALA A 224 -1.77 2.44 16.48
N THR A 225 -1.85 3.19 15.41
CA THR A 225 -1.23 2.82 14.13
C THR A 225 0.19 3.40 13.95
N GLY A 226 0.73 4.04 15.01
CA GLY A 226 2.05 4.68 15.01
C GLY A 226 2.10 6.04 14.32
N ALA A 227 1.00 6.54 13.80
CA ALA A 227 0.91 7.90 13.29
C ALA A 227 0.93 8.92 14.44
N ARG A 228 1.43 10.13 14.19
CA ARG A 228 1.34 11.21 15.17
C ARG A 228 -0.14 11.57 15.44
N SER A 229 -0.46 11.90 16.68
CA SER A 229 -1.78 12.39 17.06
C SER A 229 -2.17 13.63 16.23
N SER A 230 -3.46 13.84 15.99
CA SER A 230 -3.97 14.99 15.23
C SER A 230 -4.42 16.15 16.14
N LYS A 231 -3.93 16.21 17.39
CA LYS A 231 -4.24 17.30 18.33
C LYS A 231 -3.80 18.65 17.71
N LYS A 232 -4.68 19.64 17.72
CA LYS A 232 -4.43 20.97 17.10
C LYS A 232 -3.21 21.68 17.70
N ALA A 233 -2.97 21.52 18.99
CA ALA A 233 -1.85 22.16 19.70
C ALA A 233 -0.46 21.80 19.13
N GLY A 234 -0.30 20.61 18.53
CA GLY A 234 0.95 20.19 17.90
C GLY A 234 0.98 20.38 16.38
N ILE A 235 0.05 21.12 15.80
CA ILE A 235 0.04 21.41 14.36
C ILE A 235 0.60 22.80 14.11
N VAL A 236 1.73 22.87 13.43
CA VAL A 236 2.36 24.12 13.00
C VAL A 236 2.07 24.35 11.52
N VAL A 237 1.63 25.56 11.17
CA VAL A 237 1.30 25.94 9.79
C VAL A 237 2.50 26.68 9.18
N ASP A 238 2.98 26.16 8.05
CA ASP A 238 3.99 26.82 7.24
C ASP A 238 3.29 27.57 6.09
N VAL A 239 3.19 28.88 6.26
CA VAL A 239 2.47 29.75 5.32
C VAL A 239 3.21 29.98 4.00
N HIS A 240 4.50 29.65 3.95
CA HIS A 240 5.33 29.83 2.75
C HIS A 240 5.28 28.62 1.80
N ARG A 241 4.64 27.53 2.22
CA ARG A 241 4.56 26.29 1.44
C ARG A 241 3.13 25.81 1.29
N VAL A 242 2.78 25.37 0.09
CA VAL A 242 1.48 24.73 -0.16
C VAL A 242 1.55 23.26 0.19
N GLY A 243 0.72 22.83 1.11
CA GLY A 243 0.63 21.43 1.56
C GLY A 243 -0.44 20.61 0.83
N SER A 244 -1.56 21.25 0.49
CA SER A 244 -2.67 20.64 -0.25
C SER A 244 -3.40 21.68 -1.09
N VAL A 245 -4.20 21.19 -2.03
CA VAL A 245 -5.07 22.01 -2.88
C VAL A 245 -6.45 21.39 -2.93
N THR A 246 -7.48 22.23 -3.07
CA THR A 246 -8.83 21.78 -3.46
C THR A 246 -8.91 21.84 -4.98
N LEU A 247 -9.27 20.75 -5.59
CA LEU A 247 -9.43 20.60 -7.03
C LEU A 247 -10.91 20.35 -7.37
N ARG A 248 -11.34 20.84 -8.52
CA ARG A 248 -12.63 20.53 -9.12
C ARG A 248 -12.36 19.73 -10.40
N ASP A 249 -12.77 18.46 -10.41
CA ASP A 249 -12.65 17.59 -11.58
C ASP A 249 -13.40 18.16 -12.78
N VAL A 250 -12.75 18.22 -13.93
CA VAL A 250 -13.31 18.85 -15.15
C VAL A 250 -14.50 18.05 -15.70
N LYS A 251 -14.44 16.70 -15.61
CA LYS A 251 -15.47 15.83 -16.18
C LYS A 251 -16.71 15.72 -15.30
N THR A 252 -16.51 15.63 -14.00
CA THR A 252 -17.58 15.35 -13.04
C THR A 252 -18.06 16.57 -12.27
N GLY A 253 -17.29 17.66 -12.25
CA GLY A 253 -17.52 18.85 -11.44
C GLY A 253 -17.32 18.62 -9.92
N LYS A 254 -16.93 17.42 -9.49
CA LYS A 254 -16.77 17.08 -8.08
C LYS A 254 -15.52 17.75 -7.51
N GLU A 255 -15.66 18.37 -6.33
CA GLU A 255 -14.53 18.93 -5.60
C GLU A 255 -13.94 17.91 -4.62
N PHE A 256 -12.60 17.95 -4.50
CA PHE A 256 -11.86 17.10 -3.58
C PHE A 256 -10.53 17.74 -3.17
N ASP A 257 -10.06 17.40 -1.98
CA ASP A 257 -8.75 17.83 -1.49
C ASP A 257 -7.68 16.81 -1.86
N THR A 258 -6.53 17.29 -2.34
CA THR A 258 -5.36 16.47 -2.60
C THR A 258 -4.09 17.10 -2.07
N THR A 259 -3.13 16.24 -1.65
CA THR A 259 -1.86 16.70 -1.10
C THR A 259 -0.85 17.01 -2.20
N VAL A 260 -0.08 18.06 -2.03
CA VAL A 260 1.07 18.37 -2.88
C VAL A 260 2.24 17.47 -2.49
N GLY A 261 2.70 16.64 -3.43
CA GLY A 261 3.55 15.47 -3.12
C GLY A 261 5.02 15.78 -2.89
N SER A 262 5.61 16.77 -3.57
CA SER A 262 7.04 17.04 -3.50
C SER A 262 7.39 18.40 -2.84
N THR A 263 8.59 18.47 -2.27
CA THR A 263 9.09 19.74 -1.70
C THR A 263 9.20 20.82 -2.77
N ARG A 264 9.70 20.51 -3.96
CA ARG A 264 9.78 21.42 -5.10
C ARG A 264 8.44 22.07 -5.42
N LEU A 265 7.37 21.27 -5.43
CA LEU A 265 6.01 21.74 -5.67
C LEU A 265 5.47 22.61 -4.55
N ARG A 266 5.72 22.22 -3.30
CA ARG A 266 5.25 22.98 -2.14
C ARG A 266 5.84 24.38 -2.09
N GLU A 267 7.05 24.55 -2.63
CA GLU A 267 7.82 25.81 -2.65
C GLU A 267 7.66 26.59 -3.95
N TRP A 268 6.85 26.10 -4.89
CA TRP A 268 6.67 26.77 -6.18
C TRP A 268 6.01 28.15 -6.05
N LYS A 269 6.66 29.16 -6.57
CA LYS A 269 6.19 30.56 -6.47
C LYS A 269 4.92 30.86 -7.27
N GLY A 270 4.60 30.05 -8.26
CA GLY A 270 3.39 30.17 -9.09
C GLY A 270 2.07 29.87 -8.38
N TRP A 271 2.11 29.38 -7.13
CA TRP A 271 0.87 29.12 -6.37
C TRP A 271 0.00 30.37 -6.17
N ALA A 272 0.60 31.56 -6.12
CA ALA A 272 -0.13 32.82 -5.98
C ALA A 272 -1.12 33.09 -7.14
N GLY A 273 -0.82 32.57 -8.35
CA GLY A 273 -1.70 32.71 -9.52
C GLY A 273 -2.27 31.39 -10.02
N ALA A 274 -2.25 30.34 -9.19
CA ALA A 274 -2.64 28.99 -9.62
C ALA A 274 -4.14 28.72 -9.52
N VAL A 275 -4.88 29.49 -8.74
CA VAL A 275 -6.35 29.34 -8.63
C VAL A 275 -7.00 29.65 -9.97
N GLY A 276 -7.90 28.77 -10.40
CA GLY A 276 -8.55 28.82 -11.73
C GLY A 276 -7.78 28.11 -12.85
N LYS A 277 -6.50 27.76 -12.64
CA LYS A 277 -5.73 27.03 -13.64
C LYS A 277 -6.05 25.55 -13.64
N THR A 278 -5.94 24.91 -14.82
CA THR A 278 -6.10 23.48 -15.00
C THR A 278 -4.82 22.74 -14.61
N VAL A 279 -4.97 21.64 -13.89
CA VAL A 279 -3.89 20.73 -13.52
C VAL A 279 -4.25 19.30 -13.87
N ARG A 280 -3.26 18.50 -14.20
CA ARG A 280 -3.41 17.06 -14.30
C ARG A 280 -3.20 16.44 -12.95
N TYR A 281 -4.13 15.58 -12.50
CA TYR A 281 -4.00 14.83 -11.26
C TYR A 281 -4.00 13.33 -11.51
N ARG A 282 -3.42 12.59 -10.58
CA ARG A 282 -3.32 11.13 -10.66
C ARG A 282 -4.16 10.50 -9.56
N TYR A 283 -4.94 9.50 -9.93
CA TYR A 283 -5.78 8.76 -9.00
C TYR A 283 -5.76 7.26 -9.29
N GLN A 284 -6.39 6.48 -8.43
CA GLN A 284 -6.57 5.05 -8.60
C GLN A 284 -8.05 4.74 -8.68
N LEU A 285 -8.40 3.79 -9.53
CA LEU A 285 -9.79 3.38 -9.76
C LEU A 285 -10.41 2.72 -8.53
N ILE A 286 -9.58 2.06 -7.69
CA ILE A 286 -10.04 1.28 -6.54
C ILE A 286 -9.52 1.91 -5.25
N GLY A 287 -10.43 2.14 -4.31
CA GLY A 287 -10.13 2.50 -2.92
C GLY A 287 -9.69 3.93 -2.63
N THR A 288 -9.36 4.75 -3.64
CA THR A 288 -8.88 6.12 -3.45
C THR A 288 -9.50 7.16 -4.37
N LYS A 289 -10.57 6.83 -5.09
CA LYS A 289 -11.32 7.77 -5.96
C LYS A 289 -11.75 9.04 -5.24
N ASP A 290 -12.03 8.94 -3.93
CA ASP A 290 -12.48 10.07 -3.13
C ASP A 290 -11.32 10.95 -2.62
N ARG A 291 -10.05 10.52 -2.78
CA ARG A 291 -8.86 11.26 -2.37
C ARG A 291 -7.70 11.01 -3.32
N PRO A 292 -7.80 11.47 -4.56
CA PRO A 292 -6.69 11.39 -5.51
C PRO A 292 -5.48 12.17 -4.98
N ARG A 293 -4.30 11.88 -5.51
CA ARG A 293 -3.08 12.61 -5.14
C ARG A 293 -2.56 13.37 -6.34
N LEU A 294 -2.36 14.65 -6.18
CA LEU A 294 -1.60 15.43 -7.14
C LEU A 294 -0.17 14.87 -7.19
N ASN A 295 0.25 14.40 -8.34
CA ASN A 295 1.57 13.79 -8.50
C ASN A 295 2.61 14.84 -8.89
N THR A 296 3.85 14.61 -8.48
CA THR A 296 4.99 15.43 -8.86
C THR A 296 5.23 15.53 -10.37
N CYS A 297 4.92 14.47 -11.11
CA CYS A 297 5.02 14.48 -12.58
C CYS A 297 3.94 15.32 -13.27
N SER A 298 2.82 15.55 -12.60
CA SER A 298 1.71 16.36 -13.14
C SER A 298 1.90 17.83 -12.94
N PHE A 299 3.01 18.23 -12.35
CA PHE A 299 3.30 19.64 -12.15
C PHE A 299 4.01 20.30 -13.32
N ASP A 300 4.71 19.52 -14.13
CA ASP A 300 5.13 19.93 -15.47
C ASP A 300 3.90 20.17 -16.39
N GLY A 301 2.70 20.08 -15.82
CA GLY A 301 1.39 20.16 -16.45
C GLY A 301 0.37 21.04 -15.71
N ILE A 302 0.75 22.13 -15.04
CA ILE A 302 -0.15 23.27 -15.05
C ILE A 302 -0.20 23.66 -16.52
N MET A 303 -1.32 23.35 -17.15
CA MET A 303 -1.50 23.72 -18.55
C MET A 303 -1.51 25.25 -18.60
N GLU A 304 -0.50 25.81 -19.22
CA GLU A 304 -0.55 27.20 -19.66
C GLU A 304 -1.59 27.25 -20.77
N ASP A 305 -2.64 28.06 -20.60
CA ASP A 305 -3.62 28.39 -21.61
C ASP A 305 -2.96 29.08 -22.81
#